data_4ff464a5b39471345839ded95d8e1d83
#
_entry.id   4ff464a5b39471345839ded95d8e1d83
#
_cell.length_a   1.000
_cell.length_b   1.000
_cell.length_c   1.000
_cell.angle_alpha   90.00
_cell.angle_beta   90.00
_cell.angle_gamma   90.00
#
_symmetry.space_group_name_H-M   'P 1'
#
loop_
_entity.id
_entity.type
_entity.pdbx_description
1 polymer ?
#
loop_
_entity_poly.entity_id
_entity_poly.type
_entity_poly.pdbx_seq_one_letter_code
_entity_poly.pdbx_strand_id
1 'polypeptide(L)'
;MRVVKAAAVQLSPVLYSREGTVGKVVQKIHELGQQAVQFATFPETVVPYYPYFSFMQRAYQIVGGSEHLKLLDQAVTVPSPATHAISEACKQAGVVVSIGVNERNDETLYNTQLLFDAD
;
A
#
# COMPACT_ATOMS: atom_id res chain seq x y z
N MET A 1 -15.15 -29.02 2.60
CA MET A 1 -14.65 -27.80 1.92
C MET A 1 -14.60 -26.67 2.93
N ARG A 2 -13.46 -25.99 3.00
CA ARG A 2 -13.32 -24.82 3.87
C ARG A 2 -13.70 -23.56 3.07
N VAL A 3 -14.56 -22.72 3.62
CA VAL A 3 -14.95 -21.44 3.04
C VAL A 3 -14.13 -20.35 3.71
N VAL A 4 -13.54 -19.46 2.92
CA VAL A 4 -12.78 -18.28 3.39
C VAL A 4 -13.54 -17.02 2.98
N LYS A 5 -13.79 -16.13 3.95
CA LYS A 5 -14.35 -14.82 3.66
C LYS A 5 -13.22 -13.88 3.22
N ALA A 6 -13.27 -13.45 1.99
CA ALA A 6 -12.26 -12.57 1.40
C ALA A 6 -12.86 -11.24 0.98
N ALA A 7 -12.00 -10.21 0.89
CA ALA A 7 -12.36 -8.88 0.43
C ALA A 7 -11.38 -8.37 -0.62
N ALA A 8 -11.91 -7.77 -1.67
CA ALA A 8 -11.15 -6.91 -2.59
C ALA A 8 -11.39 -5.46 -2.18
N VAL A 9 -10.34 -4.77 -1.78
CA VAL A 9 -10.43 -3.40 -1.27
C VAL A 9 -10.12 -2.41 -2.38
N GLN A 10 -10.98 -1.41 -2.53
CA GLN A 10 -10.70 -0.23 -3.31
C GLN A 10 -10.52 0.94 -2.35
N LEU A 11 -9.37 1.60 -2.40
CA LEU A 11 -8.97 2.62 -1.45
C LEU A 11 -8.29 3.77 -2.18
N SER A 12 -8.76 5.00 -1.91
CA SER A 12 -8.06 6.19 -2.36
C SER A 12 -6.90 6.51 -1.40
N PRO A 13 -5.68 6.67 -1.90
CA PRO A 13 -4.55 7.05 -1.06
C PRO A 13 -4.67 8.50 -0.57
N VAL A 14 -3.83 8.87 0.39
CA VAL A 14 -3.53 10.27 0.70
C VAL A 14 -2.35 10.67 -0.17
N LEU A 15 -2.58 11.51 -1.17
CA LEU A 15 -1.53 11.93 -2.10
C LEU A 15 -0.38 12.59 -1.35
N TYR A 16 0.83 12.26 -1.76
CA TYR A 16 2.09 12.79 -1.21
C TYR A 16 2.34 12.46 0.26
N SER A 17 1.60 11.48 0.83
CA SER A 17 1.77 11.08 2.23
C SER A 17 1.73 9.56 2.39
N ARG A 18 2.89 8.96 2.57
CA ARG A 18 3.04 7.55 2.95
C ARG A 18 2.30 7.25 4.26
N GLU A 19 2.54 8.06 5.27
CA GLU A 19 1.95 7.89 6.59
C GLU A 19 0.42 8.02 6.56
N GLY A 20 -0.09 8.98 5.79
CA GLY A 20 -1.54 9.14 5.61
C GLY A 20 -2.18 7.95 4.94
N THR A 21 -1.55 7.41 3.88
CA THR A 21 -2.06 6.22 3.18
C THR A 21 -1.96 4.97 4.06
N VAL A 22 -0.84 4.77 4.76
CA VAL A 22 -0.68 3.66 5.71
C VAL A 22 -1.75 3.72 6.79
N GLY A 23 -2.04 4.90 7.33
CA GLY A 23 -3.12 5.10 8.31
C GLY A 23 -4.48 4.63 7.79
N LYS A 24 -4.83 4.96 6.55
CA LYS A 24 -6.07 4.48 5.89
C LYS A 24 -6.08 2.97 5.71
N VAL A 25 -4.95 2.39 5.31
CA VAL A 25 -4.80 0.94 5.14
C VAL A 25 -5.00 0.23 6.48
N VAL A 26 -4.32 0.68 7.53
CA VAL A 26 -4.44 0.14 8.89
C VAL A 26 -5.89 0.19 9.39
N GLN A 27 -6.55 1.33 9.25
CA GLN A 27 -7.96 1.48 9.61
C GLN A 27 -8.83 0.48 8.85
N LYS A 28 -8.63 0.34 7.55
CA LYS A 28 -9.39 -0.60 6.72
C LYS A 28 -9.17 -2.05 7.14
N ILE A 29 -7.95 -2.45 7.48
CA ILE A 29 -7.65 -3.79 7.97
C ILE A 29 -8.43 -4.09 9.26
N HIS A 30 -8.49 -3.14 10.21
CA HIS A 30 -9.29 -3.32 11.42
C HIS A 30 -10.80 -3.42 11.14
N GLU A 31 -11.33 -2.60 10.24
CA GLU A 31 -12.73 -2.69 9.80
C GLU A 31 -13.05 -4.06 9.19
N LEU A 32 -12.16 -4.60 8.36
CA LEU A 32 -12.31 -5.92 7.74
C LEU A 32 -12.28 -7.04 8.78
N GLY A 33 -11.38 -6.94 9.77
CA GLY A 33 -11.34 -7.89 10.89
C GLY A 33 -12.64 -7.92 11.69
N GLN A 34 -13.24 -6.76 11.95
CA GLN A 34 -14.58 -6.66 12.61
C GLN A 34 -15.68 -7.33 11.78
N GLN A 35 -15.52 -7.39 10.47
CA GLN A 35 -16.45 -8.09 9.56
C GLN A 35 -16.12 -9.58 9.37
N ALA A 36 -15.20 -10.13 10.14
CA ALA A 36 -14.72 -11.50 10.04
C ALA A 36 -14.13 -11.87 8.66
N VAL A 37 -13.55 -10.90 7.97
CA VAL A 37 -12.76 -11.13 6.76
C VAL A 37 -11.45 -11.81 7.17
N GLN A 38 -11.04 -12.83 6.43
CA GLN A 38 -9.84 -13.62 6.70
C GLN A 38 -8.71 -13.30 5.74
N PHE A 39 -9.03 -12.87 4.52
CA PHE A 39 -8.06 -12.48 3.50
C PHE A 39 -8.54 -11.22 2.79
N ALA A 40 -7.64 -10.26 2.61
CA ALA A 40 -7.93 -9.04 1.87
C ALA A 40 -6.83 -8.72 0.86
N THR A 41 -7.21 -8.20 -0.29
CA THR A 41 -6.28 -7.66 -1.29
C THR A 41 -6.51 -6.16 -1.47
N PHE A 42 -5.43 -5.40 -1.50
CA PHE A 42 -5.40 -3.96 -1.74
C PHE A 42 -4.83 -3.66 -3.13
N PRO A 43 -5.10 -2.46 -3.68
CA PRO A 43 -4.68 -2.14 -5.03
C PRO A 43 -3.18 -2.15 -5.25
N GLU A 44 -2.81 -2.27 -6.53
CA GLU A 44 -1.44 -2.10 -7.01
C GLU A 44 -0.87 -0.75 -6.57
N THR A 45 0.34 -0.77 -6.03
CA THR A 45 1.11 0.41 -5.60
C THR A 45 0.30 1.46 -4.82
N VAL A 46 -0.70 1.01 -4.04
CA VAL A 46 -1.54 1.94 -3.28
C VAL A 46 -0.75 2.73 -2.24
N VAL A 47 0.35 2.18 -1.72
CA VAL A 47 1.23 2.86 -0.78
C VAL A 47 2.52 3.28 -1.49
N PRO A 48 2.85 4.56 -1.49
CA PRO A 48 2.14 5.70 -0.94
C PRO A 48 0.94 6.12 -1.78
N TYR A 49 0.99 5.95 -3.10
CA TYR A 49 -0.05 6.19 -4.11
C TYR A 49 0.41 5.66 -5.47
N TYR A 50 -0.55 5.37 -6.34
CA TYR A 50 -0.28 4.97 -7.72
C TYR A 50 0.32 6.15 -8.52
N PRO A 51 1.31 5.93 -9.38
CA PRO A 51 1.97 7.00 -10.14
C PRO A 51 1.11 7.53 -11.30
N TYR A 52 -0.03 8.12 -10.99
CA TYR A 52 -1.00 8.65 -11.98
C TYR A 52 -0.39 9.66 -12.94
N PHE A 53 0.60 10.41 -12.50
CA PHE A 53 1.29 11.39 -13.34
C PHE A 53 1.88 10.76 -14.61
N SER A 54 2.22 9.46 -14.57
CA SER A 54 2.73 8.72 -15.73
C SER A 54 1.74 8.66 -16.90
N PHE A 55 0.45 8.80 -16.62
CA PHE A 55 -0.61 8.79 -17.63
C PHE A 55 -1.15 10.18 -17.95
N MET A 56 -1.03 11.12 -17.01
CA MET A 56 -1.64 12.43 -17.09
C MET A 56 -0.70 13.50 -17.64
N GLN A 57 0.60 13.25 -17.61
CA GLN A 57 1.63 14.19 -18.04
C GLN A 57 2.38 13.67 -19.27
N ARG A 58 2.83 14.60 -20.11
CA ARG A 58 3.70 14.27 -21.23
C ARG A 58 5.10 13.93 -20.73
N ALA A 59 5.84 13.07 -21.45
CA ALA A 59 7.16 12.59 -21.04
C ALA A 59 8.12 13.71 -20.62
N TYR A 60 8.16 14.81 -21.35
CA TYR A 60 9.04 15.95 -21.03
C TYR A 60 8.65 16.66 -19.71
N GLN A 61 7.35 16.65 -19.36
CA GLN A 61 6.86 17.21 -18.10
C GLN A 61 7.23 16.30 -16.93
N ILE A 62 7.20 14.99 -17.14
CA ILE A 62 7.63 14.01 -16.12
C ILE A 62 9.12 14.16 -15.85
N VAL A 63 9.95 14.22 -16.90
CA VAL A 63 11.41 14.35 -16.78
C VAL A 63 11.81 15.70 -16.18
N GLY A 64 11.15 16.78 -16.58
CA GLY A 64 11.41 18.14 -16.06
C GLY A 64 10.70 18.47 -14.74
N GLY A 65 9.78 17.61 -14.29
CA GLY A 65 8.97 17.83 -13.09
C GLY A 65 9.54 17.15 -11.85
N SER A 66 8.78 17.21 -10.77
CA SER A 66 9.18 16.68 -9.46
C SER A 66 8.31 15.50 -8.98
N GLU A 67 7.34 15.05 -9.78
CA GLU A 67 6.37 14.05 -9.32
C GLU A 67 7.01 12.71 -8.95
N HIS A 68 7.95 12.23 -9.77
CA HIS A 68 8.66 10.98 -9.46
C HIS A 68 9.62 11.12 -8.26
N LEU A 69 10.18 12.32 -8.02
CA LEU A 69 10.98 12.58 -6.82
C LEU A 69 10.13 12.59 -5.56
N LYS A 70 8.93 13.17 -5.62
CA LYS A 70 7.94 13.11 -4.53
C LYS A 70 7.51 11.66 -4.23
N LEU A 71 7.29 10.86 -5.29
CA LEU A 71 6.98 9.45 -5.13
C LEU A 71 8.15 8.70 -4.48
N LEU A 72 9.38 8.93 -4.96
CA LEU A 72 10.58 8.31 -4.39
C LEU A 72 10.76 8.65 -2.91
N ASP A 73 10.54 9.91 -2.53
CA ASP A 73 10.62 10.36 -1.13
C ASP A 73 9.60 9.65 -0.23
N GLN A 74 8.38 9.42 -0.74
CA GLN A 74 7.30 8.79 0.00
C GLN A 74 7.24 7.27 -0.16
N ALA A 75 8.06 6.67 -1.02
CA ALA A 75 8.07 5.23 -1.26
C ALA A 75 8.45 4.41 -0.01
N VAL A 76 8.09 3.15 -0.03
CA VAL A 76 8.22 2.25 1.12
C VAL A 76 9.55 1.52 1.08
N THR A 77 10.34 1.65 2.12
CA THR A 77 11.49 0.78 2.35
C THR A 77 11.02 -0.48 3.08
N VAL A 78 11.54 -1.64 2.71
CA VAL A 78 11.15 -2.92 3.31
C VAL A 78 12.39 -3.57 3.96
N PRO A 79 12.38 -3.82 5.29
CA PRO A 79 11.38 -3.44 6.28
C PRO A 79 11.44 -1.94 6.65
N SER A 80 10.36 -1.43 7.22
CA SER A 80 10.26 -0.04 7.67
C SER A 80 9.12 0.14 8.68
N PRO A 81 8.99 1.32 9.32
CA PRO A 81 7.83 1.62 10.17
C PRO A 81 6.48 1.44 9.42
N ALA A 82 6.43 1.72 8.12
CA ALA A 82 5.23 1.53 7.31
C ALA A 82 4.84 0.05 7.22
N THR A 83 5.78 -0.84 6.90
CA THR A 83 5.51 -2.29 6.82
C THR A 83 5.21 -2.87 8.21
N HIS A 84 5.86 -2.36 9.25
CA HIS A 84 5.59 -2.78 10.62
C HIS A 84 4.15 -2.43 11.05
N ALA A 85 3.69 -1.21 10.77
CA ALA A 85 2.33 -0.78 11.10
C ALA A 85 1.26 -1.65 10.41
N ILE A 86 1.47 -2.01 9.14
CA ILE A 86 0.56 -2.90 8.40
C ILE A 86 0.59 -4.32 9.00
N SER A 87 1.77 -4.84 9.30
CA SER A 87 1.95 -6.16 9.91
C SER A 87 1.23 -6.27 11.26
N GLU A 88 1.41 -5.28 12.13
CA GLU A 88 0.72 -5.23 13.42
C GLU A 88 -0.81 -5.16 13.28
N ALA A 89 -1.31 -4.38 12.32
CA ALA A 89 -2.74 -4.30 12.04
C ALA A 89 -3.29 -5.66 11.58
N CYS A 90 -2.58 -6.37 10.70
CA CYS A 90 -2.95 -7.71 10.24
C CYS A 90 -3.03 -8.71 11.40
N LYS A 91 -2.03 -8.70 12.26
CA LYS A 91 -1.98 -9.55 13.45
C LYS A 91 -3.13 -9.25 14.41
N GLN A 92 -3.36 -7.98 14.73
CA GLN A 92 -4.43 -7.56 15.67
C GLN A 92 -5.83 -7.86 15.11
N ALA A 93 -6.01 -7.69 13.81
CA ALA A 93 -7.31 -7.93 13.14
C ALA A 93 -7.55 -9.38 12.75
N GLY A 94 -6.50 -10.22 12.70
CA GLY A 94 -6.59 -11.60 12.24
C GLY A 94 -6.86 -11.70 10.72
N VAL A 95 -6.33 -10.78 9.93
CA VAL A 95 -6.55 -10.69 8.46
C VAL A 95 -5.23 -10.87 7.73
N VAL A 96 -5.16 -11.83 6.83
CA VAL A 96 -4.06 -11.95 5.86
C VAL A 96 -4.25 -10.92 4.77
N VAL A 97 -3.21 -10.15 4.46
CA VAL A 97 -3.30 -9.03 3.52
C VAL A 97 -2.27 -9.13 2.41
N SER A 98 -2.74 -8.96 1.17
CA SER A 98 -1.89 -8.74 -0.01
C SER A 98 -2.04 -7.29 -0.46
N ILE A 99 -0.94 -6.55 -0.56
CA ILE A 99 -0.96 -5.11 -0.83
C ILE A 99 0.17 -4.68 -1.76
N GLY A 100 -0.16 -3.84 -2.73
CA GLY A 100 0.81 -3.23 -3.63
C GLY A 100 1.47 -2.00 -3.02
N VAL A 101 2.79 -1.91 -3.14
CA VAL A 101 3.57 -0.76 -2.71
C VAL A 101 4.55 -0.32 -3.78
N ASN A 102 4.87 0.98 -3.82
CA ASN A 102 6.10 1.45 -4.45
C ASN A 102 7.22 1.23 -3.45
N GLU A 103 8.02 0.20 -3.67
CA GLU A 103 9.17 -0.11 -2.83
C GLU A 103 10.39 0.68 -3.29
N ARG A 104 11.07 1.30 -2.35
CA ARG A 104 12.32 1.99 -2.59
C ARG A 104 13.49 1.18 -2.09
N ASN A 105 14.47 0.97 -2.97
CA ASN A 105 15.81 0.52 -2.59
C ASN A 105 16.81 1.51 -3.19
N ASP A 106 17.47 2.28 -2.34
CA ASP A 106 18.29 3.43 -2.70
C ASP A 106 17.52 4.43 -3.58
N GLU A 107 17.90 4.60 -4.83
CA GLU A 107 17.26 5.50 -5.80
C GLU A 107 16.35 4.75 -6.79
N THR A 108 16.14 3.46 -6.59
CA THR A 108 15.32 2.63 -7.48
C THR A 108 13.94 2.39 -6.86
N LEU A 109 12.90 2.55 -7.68
CA LEU A 109 11.53 2.19 -7.34
C LEU A 109 11.16 0.85 -7.97
N TYR A 110 10.50 0.02 -7.18
CA TYR A 110 9.95 -1.27 -7.60
C TYR A 110 8.44 -1.28 -7.39
N ASN A 111 7.72 -1.86 -8.33
CA ASN A 111 6.33 -2.24 -8.15
C ASN A 111 6.32 -3.56 -7.39
N THR A 112 6.01 -3.53 -6.11
CA THR A 112 6.14 -4.68 -5.22
C THR A 112 4.80 -5.06 -4.63
N GLN A 113 4.54 -6.37 -4.60
CA GLN A 113 3.41 -6.94 -3.89
C GLN A 113 3.90 -7.55 -2.59
N LEU A 114 3.40 -7.05 -1.46
CA LEU A 114 3.70 -7.58 -0.13
C LEU A 114 2.56 -8.46 0.36
N LEU A 115 2.92 -9.54 1.05
CA LEU A 115 1.99 -10.41 1.74
C LEU A 115 2.26 -10.36 3.23
N PHE A 116 1.24 -10.04 4.01
CA PHE A 116 1.29 -10.02 5.47
C PHE A 116 0.42 -11.13 6.04
N ASP A 117 0.99 -11.91 6.93
CA ASP A 117 0.24 -12.93 7.66
C ASP A 117 -0.56 -12.33 8.82
N ALA A 118 -1.49 -13.13 9.36
CA ALA A 118 -2.37 -12.76 10.46
C ALA A 118 -1.80 -13.10 11.85
N ASP A 119 -0.60 -13.69 11.91
CA ASP A 119 0.06 -14.13 13.16
C ASP A 119 1.47 -13.56 13.39
#